data_14d37ab3130f21c639d727af888aa3da
#
_entry.id   14d37ab3130f21c639d727af888aa3da
#
_cell.length_a   1.000
_cell.length_b   1.000
_cell.length_c   1.000
_cell.angle_alpha   90.00
_cell.angle_beta   90.00
_cell.angle_gamma   90.00
#
_symmetry.space_group_name_H-M   'P 1'
#
loop_
_entity.id
_entity.type
_entity.pdbx_description
1 polymer ?
#
loop_
_entity_poly.entity_id
_entity_poly.type
_entity_poly.pdbx_seq_one_letter_code
_entity_poly.pdbx_strand_id
1 'polypeptide(L)'
;TMLDLSMGLFSRARVRFVERLRSLKLYLLIGLIAAALAGANLLHLFDPISILTRTCAVLLYPLTVLFANLSLDVLRPAARGLGWISLAYLNFDQPLFSTALLTAVIFTGIVMLNLITPRFWCRYLCPLGALLGLLSRFGIFKRVVNSRCSCCAKCQAACPMGAITDDPRTVKAAECLQCRTCRVICPAEAISFKAVYSPFREDATLSVDMRRREFLLACSGGLAAGYLFTADPLRKARPDTLIRPPGAIPEKDFLTACIRCGACMKACITNTLQPSLFDCGVGGLFTPKALLRYAACEQTCNLCGQVCPTQAIRNLDLEEKKYAKMGTAVILKEKCLVWEQDKACLICDEQCPYNAIVFKMVDGVRRPFVLENKCNGCGFCENKCPVEGGAAIVVMPLGEMRLAEGSYHAAAQASELTLEEEKGYDDFILEGEGPGPVKSTD
;
A
#
# COMPACT_ATOMS: atom_id res chain seq x y z
N THR A 1 15.18 -10.85 12.73
CA THR A 1 14.18 -10.42 11.73
C THR A 1 13.31 -11.61 11.33
N MET A 2 12.12 -11.39 10.75
CA MET A 2 11.27 -12.48 10.20
C MET A 2 12.05 -13.39 9.24
N LEU A 3 12.97 -12.84 8.45
CA LEU A 3 13.88 -13.60 7.59
C LEU A 3 14.86 -14.48 8.37
N ASP A 4 15.28 -14.07 9.56
CA ASP A 4 16.17 -14.89 10.41
C ASP A 4 15.39 -16.01 11.11
N LEU A 5 14.09 -15.81 11.41
CA LEU A 5 13.22 -16.84 11.98
C LEU A 5 12.98 -17.97 10.98
N SER A 6 12.73 -17.66 9.70
CA SER A 6 12.58 -18.65 8.63
C SER A 6 13.86 -19.48 8.40
N MET A 7 15.04 -18.93 8.72
CA MET A 7 16.32 -19.60 8.58
C MET A 7 16.60 -20.67 9.66
N GLY A 8 15.92 -20.59 10.81
CA GLY A 8 16.02 -21.63 11.84
C GLY A 8 15.29 -22.93 11.47
N LEU A 9 14.34 -22.85 10.56
CA LEU A 9 13.49 -23.98 10.13
C LEU A 9 14.11 -24.80 8.97
N PHE A 10 15.05 -24.21 8.20
CA PHE A 10 15.60 -24.86 7.01
C PHE A 10 17.11 -25.09 7.14
N SER A 11 17.51 -26.35 7.01
CA SER A 11 18.89 -26.81 7.04
C SER A 11 19.73 -26.21 5.90
N ARG A 12 20.97 -25.85 6.25
CA ARG A 12 21.96 -25.14 5.46
C ARG A 12 22.44 -25.91 4.22
N ALA A 13 21.73 -25.90 3.14
CA ALA A 13 22.30 -26.24 1.85
C ALA A 13 23.15 -25.03 1.36
N ARG A 14 24.46 -25.08 1.61
CA ARG A 14 25.40 -24.12 1.05
C ARG A 14 25.61 -24.41 -0.42
N VAL A 15 24.83 -23.81 -1.26
CA VAL A 15 25.21 -23.74 -2.67
C VAL A 15 26.18 -22.57 -2.82
N ARG A 16 27.41 -22.83 -3.24
CA ARG A 16 28.41 -21.82 -3.66
C ARG A 16 27.96 -21.16 -4.98
N PHE A 17 26.71 -20.84 -5.08
CA PHE A 17 26.17 -20.20 -6.24
C PHE A 17 26.37 -18.69 -6.08
N VAL A 18 27.31 -18.16 -6.89
CA VAL A 18 27.13 -16.87 -7.51
C VAL A 18 27.73 -15.69 -6.77
N GLU A 19 29.03 -15.66 -6.63
CA GLU A 19 29.73 -14.38 -6.35
C GLU A 19 29.45 -13.33 -7.44
N ARG A 20 29.24 -13.77 -8.70
CA ARG A 20 28.89 -12.89 -9.82
C ARG A 20 27.54 -12.16 -9.67
N LEU A 21 26.57 -12.73 -8.97
CA LEU A 21 25.27 -12.04 -8.73
C LEU A 21 25.32 -10.97 -7.66
N ARG A 22 26.39 -10.83 -6.89
CA ARG A 22 26.50 -9.76 -5.89
C ARG A 22 26.49 -8.36 -6.47
N SER A 23 27.01 -8.18 -7.69
CA SER A 23 26.95 -6.91 -8.41
C SER A 23 25.55 -6.57 -8.93
N LEU A 24 24.65 -7.56 -9.03
CA LEU A 24 23.28 -7.37 -9.54
C LEU A 24 22.51 -6.29 -8.75
N LYS A 25 22.63 -6.27 -7.41
CA LYS A 25 22.00 -5.24 -6.57
C LYS A 25 22.48 -3.81 -6.90
N LEU A 26 23.75 -3.66 -7.34
CA LEU A 26 24.30 -2.37 -7.73
C LEU A 26 23.77 -1.92 -9.09
N TYR A 27 23.70 -2.85 -10.06
CA TYR A 27 23.07 -2.57 -11.36
C TYR A 27 21.60 -2.24 -11.22
N LEU A 28 20.90 -2.98 -10.35
CA LEU A 28 19.50 -2.68 -10.02
C LEU A 28 19.35 -1.29 -9.39
N LEU A 29 20.22 -0.93 -8.43
CA LEU A 29 20.22 0.41 -7.81
C LEU A 29 20.44 1.50 -8.86
N ILE A 30 21.45 1.35 -9.74
CA ILE A 30 21.75 2.31 -10.80
C ILE A 30 20.57 2.44 -11.77
N GLY A 31 20.00 1.31 -12.20
CA GLY A 31 18.84 1.30 -13.07
C GLY A 31 17.63 1.99 -12.44
N LEU A 32 17.37 1.75 -11.15
CA LEU A 32 16.28 2.40 -10.41
C LEU A 32 16.50 3.90 -10.23
N ILE A 33 17.75 4.34 -9.99
CA ILE A 33 18.09 5.77 -9.94
C ILE A 33 17.88 6.40 -11.33
N ALA A 34 18.36 5.76 -12.40
CA ALA A 34 18.16 6.23 -13.75
C ALA A 34 16.68 6.33 -14.13
N ALA A 35 15.86 5.34 -13.75
CA ALA A 35 14.41 5.36 -13.93
C ALA A 35 13.74 6.49 -13.13
N ALA A 36 14.19 6.74 -11.90
CA ALA A 36 13.69 7.84 -11.08
C ALA A 36 14.02 9.22 -11.69
N LEU A 37 15.20 9.39 -12.25
CA LEU A 37 15.58 10.61 -12.99
C LEU A 37 14.72 10.81 -14.25
N ALA A 38 14.25 9.72 -14.86
CA ALA A 38 13.26 9.76 -15.95
C ALA A 38 11.81 9.95 -15.48
N GLY A 39 11.57 10.16 -14.17
CA GLY A 39 10.24 10.42 -13.59
C GLY A 39 9.46 9.19 -13.16
N ALA A 40 10.05 8.00 -13.17
CA ALA A 40 9.39 6.74 -12.75
C ALA A 40 9.90 6.27 -11.39
N ASN A 41 9.07 6.38 -10.36
CA ASN A 41 9.43 5.92 -9.01
C ASN A 41 9.14 4.42 -8.85
N LEU A 42 10.10 3.57 -9.26
CA LEU A 42 10.04 2.11 -9.17
C LEU A 42 10.72 1.56 -7.92
N LEU A 43 11.44 2.42 -7.17
CA LEU A 43 12.24 2.00 -6.01
C LEU A 43 11.40 1.22 -4.99
N HIS A 44 10.19 1.68 -4.70
CA HIS A 44 9.31 1.09 -3.68
C HIS A 44 8.74 -0.29 -4.03
N LEU A 45 8.89 -0.75 -5.28
CA LEU A 45 8.56 -2.12 -5.65
C LEU A 45 9.60 -3.12 -5.14
N PHE A 46 10.86 -2.68 -5.03
CA PHE A 46 12.00 -3.50 -4.61
C PHE A 46 12.48 -3.19 -3.19
N ASP A 47 11.96 -2.13 -2.57
CA ASP A 47 12.31 -1.77 -1.20
C ASP A 47 11.75 -2.79 -0.21
N PRO A 48 12.63 -3.40 0.64
CA PRO A 48 12.22 -4.43 1.58
C PRO A 48 11.23 -3.92 2.64
N ILE A 49 11.28 -2.63 2.99
CA ILE A 49 10.36 -2.03 3.97
C ILE A 49 8.96 -1.96 3.37
N SER A 50 8.85 -1.44 2.14
CA SER A 50 7.55 -1.34 1.43
C SER A 50 6.95 -2.72 1.14
N ILE A 51 7.78 -3.71 0.76
CA ILE A 51 7.33 -5.10 0.55
C ILE A 51 6.80 -5.69 1.86
N LEU A 52 7.54 -5.53 2.96
CA LEU A 52 7.14 -6.09 4.25
C LEU A 52 5.86 -5.44 4.78
N THR A 53 5.78 -4.11 4.78
CA THR A 53 4.59 -3.38 5.26
C THR A 53 3.36 -3.73 4.44
N ARG A 54 3.49 -3.81 3.12
CA ARG A 54 2.41 -4.26 2.23
C ARG A 54 1.99 -5.70 2.51
N THR A 55 2.95 -6.62 2.70
CA THR A 55 2.64 -7.99 3.06
C THR A 55 1.91 -8.09 4.40
N CYS A 56 2.35 -7.32 5.39
CA CYS A 56 1.67 -7.24 6.68
C CYS A 56 0.23 -6.67 6.53
N ALA A 57 0.04 -5.65 5.71
CA ALA A 57 -1.25 -4.99 5.54
C ALA A 57 -2.26 -5.83 4.73
N VAL A 58 -1.81 -6.43 3.61
CA VAL A 58 -2.70 -7.05 2.62
C VAL A 58 -2.82 -8.58 2.80
N LEU A 59 -1.83 -9.22 3.43
CA LEU A 59 -1.82 -10.68 3.60
C LEU A 59 -1.91 -11.09 5.08
N LEU A 60 -0.98 -10.62 5.92
CA LEU A 60 -0.92 -11.10 7.31
C LEU A 60 -2.07 -10.58 8.16
N TYR A 61 -2.48 -9.33 8.00
CA TYR A 61 -3.60 -8.77 8.75
C TYR A 61 -4.92 -9.51 8.46
N PRO A 62 -5.35 -9.73 7.21
CA PRO A 62 -6.53 -10.58 6.93
C PRO A 62 -6.43 -11.98 7.53
N LEU A 63 -5.25 -12.61 7.47
CA LEU A 63 -5.03 -13.92 8.07
C LEU A 63 -5.17 -13.88 9.59
N THR A 64 -4.66 -12.85 10.28
CA THR A 64 -4.83 -12.71 11.73
C THR A 64 -6.29 -12.53 12.11
N VAL A 65 -7.06 -11.75 11.35
CA VAL A 65 -8.51 -11.59 11.56
C VAL A 65 -9.25 -12.91 11.33
N LEU A 66 -8.89 -13.65 10.29
CA LEU A 66 -9.48 -14.96 10.02
C LEU A 66 -9.23 -15.92 11.19
N PHE A 67 -7.98 -16.02 11.68
CA PHE A 67 -7.66 -16.85 12.84
C PHE A 67 -8.38 -16.42 14.10
N ALA A 68 -8.51 -15.10 14.32
CA ALA A 68 -9.27 -14.56 15.45
C ALA A 68 -10.75 -14.99 15.37
N ASN A 69 -11.40 -14.82 14.22
CA ASN A 69 -12.79 -15.24 14.04
C ASN A 69 -12.97 -16.75 14.19
N LEU A 70 -12.09 -17.57 13.60
CA LEU A 70 -12.14 -19.03 13.76
C LEU A 70 -11.97 -19.44 15.23
N SER A 71 -11.05 -18.82 15.98
CA SER A 71 -10.88 -19.08 17.41
C SER A 71 -12.10 -18.65 18.23
N LEU A 72 -12.70 -17.52 17.89
CA LEU A 72 -13.96 -17.07 18.50
C LEU A 72 -15.10 -18.04 18.22
N ASP A 73 -15.22 -18.58 16.99
CA ASP A 73 -16.27 -19.55 16.64
C ASP A 73 -16.18 -20.83 17.49
N VAL A 74 -14.96 -21.28 17.79
CA VAL A 74 -14.73 -22.43 18.70
C VAL A 74 -15.07 -22.09 20.13
N LEU A 75 -14.83 -20.85 20.60
CA LEU A 75 -15.07 -20.42 21.97
C LEU A 75 -16.50 -19.98 22.25
N ARG A 76 -17.27 -19.60 21.23
CA ARG A 76 -18.67 -19.10 21.37
C ARG A 76 -19.60 -20.03 22.15
N PRO A 77 -19.61 -21.38 21.94
CA PRO A 77 -20.47 -22.26 22.73
C PRO A 77 -20.17 -22.21 24.22
N ALA A 78 -18.90 -22.18 24.59
CA ALA A 78 -18.46 -22.09 25.98
C ALA A 78 -18.79 -20.70 26.59
N ALA A 79 -18.56 -19.63 25.82
CA ALA A 79 -18.89 -18.26 26.23
C ALA A 79 -20.39 -18.07 26.51
N ARG A 80 -21.25 -18.66 25.66
CA ARG A 80 -22.71 -18.66 25.89
C ARG A 80 -23.08 -19.41 27.14
N GLY A 81 -22.48 -20.58 27.39
CA GLY A 81 -22.73 -21.37 28.61
C GLY A 81 -22.29 -20.68 29.91
N LEU A 82 -21.23 -19.85 29.85
CA LEU A 82 -20.73 -19.06 30.97
C LEU A 82 -21.38 -17.67 31.12
N GLY A 83 -22.30 -17.30 30.23
CA GLY A 83 -22.96 -15.99 30.27
C GLY A 83 -22.06 -14.81 29.82
N TRP A 84 -20.95 -15.07 29.14
CA TRP A 84 -20.04 -14.03 28.62
C TRP A 84 -20.56 -13.44 27.31
N ILE A 85 -21.59 -12.60 27.42
CA ILE A 85 -22.33 -12.05 26.27
C ILE A 85 -21.41 -11.29 25.32
N SER A 86 -20.53 -10.43 25.81
CA SER A 86 -19.62 -9.64 25.00
C SER A 86 -18.70 -10.51 24.11
N LEU A 87 -18.20 -11.63 24.63
CA LEU A 87 -17.36 -12.56 23.89
C LEU A 87 -18.17 -13.40 22.89
N ALA A 88 -19.41 -13.79 23.27
CA ALA A 88 -20.27 -14.60 22.43
C ALA A 88 -20.71 -13.91 21.13
N TYR A 89 -20.78 -12.57 21.14
CA TYR A 89 -21.21 -11.74 19.99
C TYR A 89 -20.06 -10.94 19.35
N LEU A 90 -18.84 -11.06 19.88
CA LEU A 90 -17.67 -10.42 19.25
C LEU A 90 -17.42 -11.01 17.87
N ASN A 91 -17.33 -10.15 16.87
CA ASN A 91 -16.97 -10.53 15.49
C ASN A 91 -16.10 -9.42 14.89
N PHE A 92 -15.11 -9.80 14.10
CA PHE A 92 -14.26 -8.88 13.37
C PHE A 92 -14.58 -8.94 11.88
N ASP A 93 -14.82 -7.79 11.26
CA ASP A 93 -15.04 -7.73 9.82
C ASP A 93 -13.81 -8.23 9.08
N GLN A 94 -14.01 -9.22 8.20
CA GLN A 94 -12.95 -9.87 7.45
C GLN A 94 -12.52 -9.00 6.27
N PRO A 95 -11.34 -8.35 6.31
CA PRO A 95 -10.87 -7.59 5.16
C PRO A 95 -10.43 -8.55 4.04
N LEU A 96 -10.84 -8.26 2.82
CA LEU A 96 -10.46 -9.01 1.63
C LEU A 96 -9.78 -8.07 0.64
N PHE A 97 -8.64 -8.51 0.08
CA PHE A 97 -7.89 -7.73 -0.89
C PHE A 97 -7.73 -8.50 -2.20
N SER A 98 -8.04 -7.84 -3.31
CA SER A 98 -7.96 -8.42 -4.67
C SER A 98 -6.55 -8.92 -5.03
N THR A 99 -5.50 -8.33 -4.45
CA THR A 99 -4.10 -8.70 -4.70
C THR A 99 -3.48 -9.58 -3.61
N ALA A 100 -4.28 -10.12 -2.68
CA ALA A 100 -3.76 -10.95 -1.57
C ALA A 100 -2.97 -12.15 -2.10
N LEU A 101 -3.49 -12.86 -3.11
CA LEU A 101 -2.81 -14.00 -3.73
C LEU A 101 -1.48 -13.59 -4.38
N LEU A 102 -1.47 -12.52 -5.17
CA LEU A 102 -0.23 -12.03 -5.80
C LEU A 102 0.82 -11.64 -4.76
N THR A 103 0.38 -10.95 -3.69
CA THR A 103 1.27 -10.57 -2.58
C THR A 103 1.80 -11.80 -1.87
N ALA A 104 0.97 -12.83 -1.66
CA ALA A 104 1.38 -14.12 -1.08
C ALA A 104 2.42 -14.83 -1.96
N VAL A 105 2.22 -14.89 -3.27
CA VAL A 105 3.17 -15.51 -4.22
C VAL A 105 4.51 -14.78 -4.19
N ILE A 106 4.50 -13.44 -4.25
CA ILE A 106 5.74 -12.63 -4.20
C ILE A 106 6.46 -12.86 -2.86
N PHE A 107 5.76 -12.81 -1.73
CA PHE A 107 6.34 -12.98 -0.41
C PHE A 107 6.91 -14.40 -0.23
N THR A 108 6.14 -15.41 -0.60
CA THR A 108 6.59 -16.82 -0.54
C THR A 108 7.80 -17.03 -1.44
N GLY A 109 7.81 -16.47 -2.65
CA GLY A 109 8.96 -16.49 -3.54
C GLY A 109 10.22 -15.89 -2.90
N ILE A 110 10.09 -14.73 -2.23
CA ILE A 110 11.21 -14.09 -1.51
C ILE A 110 11.70 -14.98 -0.36
N VAL A 111 10.78 -15.61 0.39
CA VAL A 111 11.13 -16.54 1.47
C VAL A 111 11.83 -17.78 0.90
N MET A 112 11.32 -18.36 -0.18
CA MET A 112 11.91 -19.53 -0.84
C MET A 112 13.32 -19.27 -1.39
N LEU A 113 13.61 -18.05 -1.87
CA LEU A 113 14.96 -17.66 -2.27
C LEU A 113 15.99 -17.79 -1.12
N ASN A 114 15.55 -17.72 0.16
CA ASN A 114 16.45 -17.93 1.30
C ASN A 114 16.88 -19.39 1.46
N LEU A 115 16.22 -20.36 0.80
CA LEU A 115 16.66 -21.77 0.76
C LEU A 115 17.94 -21.92 -0.07
N ILE A 116 18.13 -21.07 -1.08
CA ILE A 116 19.33 -21.07 -1.94
C ILE A 116 20.52 -20.52 -1.15
N THR A 117 20.38 -19.33 -0.58
CA THR A 117 21.40 -18.73 0.31
C THR A 117 20.74 -17.89 1.40
N PRO A 118 21.30 -17.87 2.62
CA PRO A 118 20.77 -17.01 3.68
C PRO A 118 20.71 -15.55 3.25
N ARG A 119 19.57 -14.90 3.50
CA ARG A 119 19.33 -13.48 3.14
C ARG A 119 19.53 -13.18 1.66
N PHE A 120 19.07 -14.07 0.78
CA PHE A 120 19.22 -13.93 -0.68
C PHE A 120 18.80 -12.54 -1.16
N TRP A 121 17.60 -12.08 -0.79
CA TRP A 121 17.10 -10.77 -1.19
C TRP A 121 18.08 -9.64 -0.83
N CYS A 122 18.54 -9.59 0.43
CA CYS A 122 19.44 -8.54 0.91
C CYS A 122 20.83 -8.59 0.26
N ARG A 123 21.28 -9.79 -0.14
CA ARG A 123 22.60 -9.97 -0.75
C ARG A 123 22.66 -9.62 -2.22
N TYR A 124 21.57 -9.90 -2.97
CA TYR A 124 21.60 -9.90 -4.43
C TYR A 124 20.60 -8.95 -5.09
N LEU A 125 19.47 -8.64 -4.45
CA LEU A 125 18.37 -7.90 -5.07
C LEU A 125 18.02 -6.58 -4.38
N CYS A 126 18.42 -6.38 -3.11
CA CYS A 126 17.99 -5.23 -2.33
C CYS A 126 18.74 -3.95 -2.75
N PRO A 127 18.06 -2.94 -3.36
CA PRO A 127 18.70 -1.68 -3.73
C PRO A 127 19.10 -0.86 -2.51
N LEU A 128 18.32 -0.90 -1.42
CA LEU A 128 18.68 -0.27 -0.15
C LEU A 128 19.95 -0.89 0.42
N GLY A 129 20.09 -2.22 0.36
CA GLY A 129 21.32 -2.92 0.77
C GLY A 129 22.52 -2.55 -0.09
N ALA A 130 22.34 -2.27 -1.36
CA ALA A 130 23.40 -1.76 -2.25
C ALA A 130 23.81 -0.35 -1.87
N LEU A 131 22.86 0.55 -1.62
CA LEU A 131 23.12 1.94 -1.21
C LEU A 131 23.85 1.98 0.14
N LEU A 132 23.36 1.27 1.14
CA LEU A 132 24.00 1.18 2.46
C LEU A 132 25.40 0.56 2.37
N GLY A 133 25.59 -0.43 1.47
CA GLY A 133 26.89 -1.02 1.18
C GLY A 133 27.88 0.00 0.61
N LEU A 134 27.44 0.85 -0.32
CA LEU A 134 28.27 1.93 -0.86
C LEU A 134 28.65 2.94 0.25
N LEU A 135 27.67 3.34 1.08
CA LEU A 135 27.93 4.27 2.20
C LEU A 135 28.83 3.67 3.27
N SER A 136 28.73 2.36 3.54
CA SER A 136 29.59 1.67 4.53
C SER A 136 31.08 1.70 4.18
N ARG A 137 31.40 1.93 2.90
CA ARG A 137 32.79 2.16 2.45
C ARG A 137 33.45 3.36 3.14
N PHE A 138 32.64 4.39 3.40
CA PHE A 138 33.09 5.61 4.09
C PHE A 138 32.90 5.50 5.61
N GLY A 139 32.46 4.36 6.12
CA GLY A 139 32.23 4.12 7.54
C GLY A 139 33.52 4.25 8.37
N ILE A 140 33.45 5.00 9.46
CA ILE A 140 34.57 5.23 10.39
C ILE A 140 34.94 3.95 11.14
N PHE A 141 33.94 3.10 11.50
CA PHE A 141 34.18 1.86 12.22
C PHE A 141 34.46 0.71 11.24
N LYS A 142 35.60 0.07 11.40
CA LYS A 142 35.99 -1.08 10.58
C LYS A 142 36.29 -2.30 11.46
N ARG A 143 36.06 -3.47 10.88
CA ARG A 143 36.45 -4.75 11.49
C ARG A 143 37.97 -4.88 11.40
N VAL A 144 38.61 -5.06 12.52
CA VAL A 144 40.06 -5.27 12.63
C VAL A 144 40.32 -6.63 13.24
N VAL A 145 41.23 -7.39 12.64
CA VAL A 145 41.64 -8.72 13.12
C VAL A 145 43.08 -8.63 13.58
N ASN A 146 43.34 -9.06 14.80
CA ASN A 146 44.69 -9.07 15.37
C ASN A 146 45.46 -10.38 15.04
N SER A 147 46.72 -10.44 15.44
CA SER A 147 47.63 -11.59 15.20
C SER A 147 47.21 -12.89 15.89
N ARG A 148 46.31 -12.84 16.87
CA ARG A 148 45.78 -14.02 17.56
C ARG A 148 44.85 -14.87 16.69
N CYS A 149 44.53 -14.43 15.47
CA CYS A 149 43.63 -15.14 14.56
C CYS A 149 44.24 -16.50 14.14
N SER A 150 43.61 -17.58 14.52
CA SER A 150 43.98 -18.96 14.15
C SER A 150 43.44 -19.39 12.76
N CYS A 151 42.85 -18.50 11.99
CA CYS A 151 42.27 -18.75 10.66
C CYS A 151 41.24 -19.91 10.63
N CYS A 152 40.56 -20.17 11.74
CA CYS A 152 39.62 -21.31 11.91
C CYS A 152 38.32 -21.18 11.10
N ALA A 153 38.11 -20.12 10.32
CA ALA A 153 36.96 -19.84 9.45
C ALA A 153 35.57 -19.84 10.13
N LYS A 154 35.46 -19.96 11.46
CA LYS A 154 34.16 -19.94 12.17
C LYS A 154 33.41 -18.61 11.95
N CYS A 155 34.13 -17.49 11.92
CA CYS A 155 33.56 -16.16 11.64
C CYS A 155 33.01 -16.05 10.20
N GLN A 156 33.65 -16.70 9.22
CA GLN A 156 33.20 -16.76 7.84
C GLN A 156 31.90 -17.58 7.73
N ALA A 157 31.87 -18.75 8.41
CA ALA A 157 30.69 -19.62 8.42
C ALA A 157 29.48 -18.95 9.07
N ALA A 158 29.70 -18.16 10.12
CA ALA A 158 28.64 -17.47 10.86
C ALA A 158 28.23 -16.13 10.25
N CYS A 159 28.94 -15.61 9.22
CA CYS A 159 28.62 -14.32 8.64
C CYS A 159 27.30 -14.37 7.85
N PRO A 160 26.23 -13.65 8.31
CA PRO A 160 24.92 -13.73 7.66
C PRO A 160 24.93 -13.12 6.26
N MET A 161 25.87 -12.20 5.96
CA MET A 161 26.02 -11.55 4.66
C MET A 161 27.08 -12.19 3.76
N GLY A 162 27.90 -13.13 4.31
CA GLY A 162 29.03 -13.70 3.59
C GLY A 162 30.05 -12.62 3.18
N ALA A 163 30.24 -11.60 4.02
CA ALA A 163 31.14 -10.49 3.75
C ALA A 163 32.62 -10.84 3.99
N ILE A 164 32.89 -11.92 4.71
CA ILE A 164 34.27 -12.39 5.02
C ILE A 164 34.74 -13.23 3.83
N THR A 165 35.91 -12.91 3.28
CA THR A 165 36.51 -13.60 2.14
C THR A 165 37.08 -14.96 2.54
N ASP A 166 37.74 -15.66 1.62
CA ASP A 166 38.41 -16.95 1.90
C ASP A 166 39.53 -16.80 2.93
N ASP A 167 40.18 -15.64 3.00
CA ASP A 167 41.01 -15.27 4.16
C ASP A 167 40.11 -14.67 5.27
N PRO A 168 39.97 -15.34 6.44
CA PRO A 168 39.17 -14.85 7.55
C PRO A 168 39.62 -13.49 8.12
N ARG A 169 40.81 -13.01 7.77
CA ARG A 169 41.30 -11.70 8.17
C ARG A 169 40.73 -10.57 7.36
N THR A 170 40.34 -10.84 6.11
CA THR A 170 39.84 -9.83 5.18
C THR A 170 38.30 -9.79 5.16
N VAL A 171 37.73 -8.63 4.88
CA VAL A 171 36.29 -8.40 4.82
C VAL A 171 35.94 -7.46 3.67
N LYS A 172 34.91 -7.78 2.91
CA LYS A 172 34.34 -6.87 1.93
C LYS A 172 33.53 -5.81 2.68
N ALA A 173 34.07 -4.60 2.83
CA ALA A 173 33.46 -3.53 3.62
C ALA A 173 32.03 -3.19 3.15
N ALA A 174 31.79 -3.17 1.82
CA ALA A 174 30.49 -2.90 1.21
C ALA A 174 29.42 -3.96 1.52
N GLU A 175 29.80 -5.13 2.03
CA GLU A 175 28.86 -6.22 2.39
C GLU A 175 28.70 -6.37 3.91
N CYS A 176 29.52 -5.68 4.70
CA CYS A 176 29.56 -5.84 6.15
C CYS A 176 28.51 -4.97 6.84
N LEU A 177 27.51 -5.58 7.47
CA LEU A 177 26.47 -4.89 8.27
C LEU A 177 26.96 -4.52 9.69
N GLN A 178 28.22 -4.77 10.04
CA GLN A 178 28.77 -4.54 11.39
C GLN A 178 27.94 -5.15 12.53
N CYS A 179 27.26 -6.27 12.26
CA CYS A 179 26.40 -6.98 13.22
C CYS A 179 27.14 -7.60 14.40
N ARG A 180 28.48 -7.59 14.39
CA ARG A 180 29.38 -8.13 15.43
C ARG A 180 29.28 -9.63 15.70
N THR A 181 28.47 -10.39 14.99
CA THR A 181 28.34 -11.85 15.14
C THR A 181 29.70 -12.56 15.03
N CYS A 182 30.55 -12.11 14.10
CA CYS A 182 31.90 -12.65 13.94
C CYS A 182 32.79 -12.46 15.17
N ARG A 183 32.59 -11.40 15.95
CA ARG A 183 33.32 -11.15 17.21
C ARG A 183 32.89 -12.14 18.30
N VAL A 184 31.57 -12.31 18.44
CA VAL A 184 30.98 -13.19 19.48
C VAL A 184 31.42 -14.64 19.29
N ILE A 185 31.48 -15.13 18.03
CA ILE A 185 31.82 -16.53 17.73
C ILE A 185 33.33 -16.82 17.67
N CYS A 186 34.17 -15.79 17.77
CA CYS A 186 35.62 -15.94 17.65
C CYS A 186 36.25 -16.54 18.93
N PRO A 187 36.76 -17.78 18.91
CA PRO A 187 37.30 -18.41 20.12
C PRO A 187 38.59 -17.77 20.60
N ALA A 188 39.32 -17.11 19.69
CA ALA A 188 40.60 -16.45 20.02
C ALA A 188 40.44 -14.95 20.36
N GLU A 189 39.18 -14.45 20.44
CA GLU A 189 38.86 -13.02 20.64
C GLU A 189 39.65 -12.06 19.73
N ALA A 190 40.01 -12.55 18.55
CA ALA A 190 40.91 -11.84 17.63
C ALA A 190 40.24 -10.69 16.87
N ILE A 191 38.91 -10.54 16.98
CA ILE A 191 38.12 -9.59 16.17
C ILE A 191 37.66 -8.41 17.02
N SER A 192 38.02 -7.21 16.60
CA SER A 192 37.57 -5.95 17.20
C SER A 192 36.98 -5.01 16.14
N PHE A 193 36.15 -4.07 16.58
CA PHE A 193 35.66 -2.99 15.73
C PHE A 193 36.23 -1.69 16.28
N LYS A 194 37.04 -1.04 15.48
CA LYS A 194 37.76 0.21 15.89
C LYS A 194 37.43 1.32 14.90
N ALA A 195 37.42 2.54 15.40
CA ALA A 195 37.41 3.73 14.56
C ALA A 195 38.79 3.81 13.84
N VAL A 196 38.76 3.71 12.53
CA VAL A 196 39.95 3.83 11.67
C VAL A 196 39.68 5.01 10.74
N TYR A 197 40.32 6.13 11.07
CA TYR A 197 40.30 7.33 10.25
C TYR A 197 41.36 7.22 9.14
N SER A 198 41.04 6.47 8.08
CA SER A 198 41.82 6.45 6.85
C SER A 198 40.91 6.18 5.67
N PRO A 199 40.49 7.22 4.95
CA PRO A 199 39.57 7.05 3.81
C PRO A 199 40.21 6.37 2.59
N PHE A 200 41.54 6.27 2.53
CA PHE A 200 42.32 5.88 1.33
C PHE A 200 43.35 4.76 1.53
N ARG A 201 43.30 4.00 2.64
CA ARG A 201 44.20 2.85 2.73
C ARG A 201 43.68 1.75 1.82
N GLU A 202 44.50 1.38 0.85
CA GLU A 202 44.35 0.26 -0.08
C GLU A 202 44.23 -1.08 0.65
N ASP A 203 43.13 -1.34 1.33
CA ASP A 203 42.75 -2.71 1.63
C ASP A 203 42.19 -3.32 0.36
N ALA A 204 43.01 -4.08 -0.28
CA ALA A 204 43.04 -4.60 -1.63
C ALA A 204 41.83 -5.47 -2.12
N THR A 205 40.63 -5.23 -1.65
CA THR A 205 39.44 -5.95 -2.11
C THR A 205 38.29 -5.02 -2.44
N LEU A 206 38.59 -3.85 -2.96
CA LEU A 206 37.63 -2.84 -3.41
C LEU A 206 37.19 -3.03 -4.86
N SER A 207 37.26 -4.25 -5.38
CA SER A 207 36.66 -4.51 -6.68
C SER A 207 35.14 -4.66 -6.51
N VAL A 208 34.42 -3.53 -6.48
CA VAL A 208 33.13 -3.49 -7.11
C VAL A 208 33.48 -3.72 -8.59
N ASP A 209 33.47 -4.98 -9.01
CA ASP A 209 33.82 -5.38 -10.37
C ASP A 209 32.65 -5.03 -11.29
N MET A 210 32.50 -3.71 -11.50
CA MET A 210 31.51 -3.14 -12.43
C MET A 210 32.19 -2.93 -13.76
N ARG A 211 31.85 -3.78 -14.71
CA ARG A 211 32.30 -3.60 -16.09
C ARG A 211 31.62 -2.36 -16.69
N ARG A 212 32.39 -1.51 -17.36
CA ARG A 212 31.86 -0.29 -17.99
C ARG A 212 30.62 -0.55 -18.85
N ARG A 213 30.63 -1.66 -19.61
CA ARG A 213 29.50 -2.09 -20.43
C ARG A 213 28.25 -2.37 -19.62
N GLU A 214 28.35 -3.07 -18.49
CA GLU A 214 27.22 -3.44 -17.63
C GLU A 214 26.67 -2.20 -16.91
N PHE A 215 27.52 -1.26 -16.54
CA PHE A 215 27.09 0.04 -15.99
C PHE A 215 26.26 0.82 -17.02
N LEU A 216 26.73 0.94 -18.27
CA LEU A 216 26.01 1.64 -19.32
C LEU A 216 24.67 0.94 -19.64
N LEU A 217 24.64 -0.40 -19.64
CA LEU A 217 23.40 -1.18 -19.83
C LEU A 217 22.42 -0.96 -18.67
N ALA A 218 22.90 -0.86 -17.43
CA ALA A 218 22.02 -0.55 -16.28
C ALA A 218 21.44 0.87 -16.38
N CYS A 219 22.26 1.86 -16.74
CA CYS A 219 21.80 3.23 -16.94
C CYS A 219 20.79 3.34 -18.08
N SER A 220 21.14 2.82 -19.27
CA SER A 220 20.27 2.90 -20.44
C SER A 220 18.97 2.09 -20.28
N GLY A 221 19.06 0.90 -19.67
CA GLY A 221 17.89 0.09 -19.33
C GLY A 221 16.99 0.78 -18.30
N GLY A 222 17.56 1.44 -17.29
CA GLY A 222 16.83 2.23 -16.30
C GLY A 222 16.12 3.43 -16.94
N LEU A 223 16.81 4.20 -17.79
CA LEU A 223 16.22 5.33 -18.51
C LEU A 223 15.12 4.87 -19.45
N ALA A 224 15.33 3.78 -20.22
CA ALA A 224 14.33 3.21 -21.10
C ALA A 224 13.09 2.72 -20.32
N ALA A 225 13.31 2.01 -19.21
CA ALA A 225 12.23 1.61 -18.32
C ALA A 225 11.49 2.85 -17.79
N GLY A 226 12.20 3.86 -17.28
CA GLY A 226 11.62 5.10 -16.81
C GLY A 226 10.79 5.80 -17.88
N TYR A 227 11.30 5.90 -19.08
CA TYR A 227 10.57 6.48 -20.23
C TYR A 227 9.32 5.68 -20.58
N LEU A 228 9.42 4.34 -20.68
CA LEU A 228 8.26 3.48 -20.94
C LEU A 228 7.18 3.63 -19.85
N PHE A 229 7.57 3.74 -18.59
CA PHE A 229 6.63 3.96 -17.49
C PHE A 229 5.97 5.34 -17.52
N THR A 230 6.67 6.38 -17.96
CA THR A 230 6.10 7.74 -18.07
C THR A 230 5.33 7.95 -19.36
N ALA A 231 5.74 7.29 -20.46
CA ALA A 231 5.09 7.34 -21.76
C ALA A 231 3.98 6.29 -21.92
N ASP A 232 3.72 5.48 -20.89
CA ASP A 232 2.76 4.36 -20.93
C ASP A 232 1.43 4.80 -21.53
N PRO A 233 1.03 4.26 -22.71
CA PRO A 233 -0.26 4.58 -23.34
C PRO A 233 -1.44 4.16 -22.45
N LEU A 234 -1.26 3.13 -21.59
CA LEU A 234 -2.26 2.72 -20.60
C LEU A 234 -2.45 3.79 -19.51
N ARG A 235 -1.46 4.63 -19.26
CA ARG A 235 -1.55 5.78 -18.35
C ARG A 235 -2.36 6.94 -18.94
N LYS A 236 -2.34 7.12 -20.27
CA LYS A 236 -3.12 8.16 -20.98
C LYS A 236 -4.60 7.82 -21.04
N ALA A 237 -4.93 6.55 -21.12
CA ALA A 237 -6.28 6.06 -20.94
C ALA A 237 -6.50 5.94 -19.42
N ARG A 238 -6.83 7.06 -18.74
CA ARG A 238 -7.44 6.95 -17.41
C ARG A 238 -8.61 6.01 -17.58
N PRO A 239 -8.66 4.86 -16.88
CA PRO A 239 -9.90 4.14 -16.86
C PRO A 239 -10.93 5.06 -16.22
N ASP A 240 -12.06 5.27 -16.89
CA ASP A 240 -13.17 6.09 -16.40
C ASP A 240 -13.71 5.61 -15.02
N THR A 241 -13.08 4.58 -14.47
CA THR A 241 -13.44 3.93 -13.20
C THR A 241 -12.37 4.04 -12.11
N LEU A 242 -11.24 4.73 -12.33
CA LEU A 242 -10.20 4.86 -11.31
C LEU A 242 -10.54 5.96 -10.30
N ILE A 243 -11.05 5.56 -9.16
CA ILE A 243 -11.32 6.46 -8.03
C ILE A 243 -10.18 6.37 -7.02
N ARG A 244 -9.60 7.51 -6.65
CA ARG A 244 -8.63 7.64 -5.57
C ARG A 244 -9.30 7.94 -4.24
N PRO A 245 -8.67 7.62 -3.09
CA PRO A 245 -9.19 8.01 -1.80
C PRO A 245 -9.33 9.53 -1.66
N PRO A 246 -10.25 10.03 -0.80
CA PRO A 246 -10.42 11.46 -0.57
C PRO A 246 -9.12 12.06 -0.01
N GLY A 247 -8.77 13.25 -0.45
CA GLY A 247 -7.52 13.91 -0.08
C GLY A 247 -6.29 13.42 -0.85
N ALA A 248 -6.44 12.53 -1.84
CA ALA A 248 -5.34 12.16 -2.72
C ALA A 248 -4.86 13.38 -3.53
N ILE A 249 -3.54 13.60 -3.57
CA ILE A 249 -2.93 14.66 -4.37
C ILE A 249 -3.05 14.36 -5.88
N PRO A 250 -2.76 15.30 -6.78
CA PRO A 250 -2.83 15.09 -8.22
C PRO A 250 -2.11 13.83 -8.67
N GLU A 251 -2.66 13.08 -9.63
CA GLU A 251 -2.22 11.71 -9.98
C GLU A 251 -0.72 11.60 -10.25
N LYS A 252 -0.13 12.58 -10.93
CA LYS A 252 1.31 12.60 -11.23
C LYS A 252 2.14 12.61 -9.95
N ASP A 253 1.77 13.46 -9.00
CA ASP A 253 2.47 13.63 -7.72
C ASP A 253 2.14 12.46 -6.79
N PHE A 254 0.91 11.96 -6.83
CA PHE A 254 0.46 10.79 -6.08
C PHE A 254 1.29 9.55 -6.41
N LEU A 255 1.51 9.25 -7.69
CA LEU A 255 2.30 8.09 -8.11
C LEU A 255 3.79 8.20 -7.73
N THR A 256 4.30 9.42 -7.60
CA THR A 256 5.68 9.66 -7.14
C THR A 256 5.81 9.61 -5.63
N ALA A 257 4.83 10.14 -4.89
CA ALA A 257 4.84 10.20 -3.43
C ALA A 257 4.43 8.88 -2.77
N CYS A 258 3.52 8.11 -3.40
CA CYS A 258 3.01 6.87 -2.82
C CYS A 258 4.08 5.76 -2.76
N ILE A 259 4.47 5.35 -1.56
CA ILE A 259 5.44 4.27 -1.32
C ILE A 259 4.84 2.86 -1.38
N ARG A 260 3.56 2.73 -1.71
CA ARG A 260 2.85 1.45 -1.88
C ARG A 260 2.89 0.53 -0.66
N CYS A 261 2.91 1.11 0.53
CA CYS A 261 3.03 0.37 1.81
C CYS A 261 1.75 -0.36 2.24
N GLY A 262 0.58 0.04 1.71
CA GLY A 262 -0.71 -0.56 2.06
C GLY A 262 -1.30 -0.10 3.40
N ALA A 263 -0.69 0.84 4.13
CA ALA A 263 -1.17 1.31 5.43
C ALA A 263 -2.60 1.88 5.35
N CYS A 264 -2.90 2.70 4.34
CA CYS A 264 -4.23 3.26 4.11
C CYS A 264 -5.30 2.20 3.82
N MET A 265 -4.92 1.11 3.13
CA MET A 265 -5.83 -0.01 2.86
C MET A 265 -6.16 -0.78 4.14
N LYS A 266 -5.14 -1.04 4.99
CA LYS A 266 -5.33 -1.68 6.29
C LYS A 266 -6.18 -0.82 7.24
N ALA A 267 -6.00 0.50 7.22
CA ALA A 267 -6.73 1.43 8.09
C ALA A 267 -8.17 1.69 7.62
N CYS A 268 -8.51 1.33 6.38
CA CYS A 268 -9.85 1.54 5.83
C CYS A 268 -10.86 0.62 6.52
N ILE A 269 -11.73 1.21 7.36
CA ILE A 269 -12.72 0.46 8.16
C ILE A 269 -13.76 -0.27 7.31
N THR A 270 -14.10 0.28 6.14
CA THR A 270 -15.06 -0.33 5.22
C THR A 270 -14.41 -1.26 4.18
N ASN A 271 -13.05 -1.34 4.19
CA ASN A 271 -12.27 -2.08 3.19
C ASN A 271 -12.50 -1.61 1.73
N THR A 272 -12.96 -0.37 1.55
CA THR A 272 -13.17 0.26 0.23
C THR A 272 -11.86 0.38 -0.54
N LEU A 273 -10.75 0.67 0.17
CA LEU A 273 -9.45 0.88 -0.46
C LEU A 273 -8.80 -0.46 -0.81
N GLN A 274 -8.64 -0.68 -2.09
CA GLN A 274 -8.06 -1.89 -2.68
C GLN A 274 -6.76 -1.55 -3.42
N PRO A 275 -5.78 -2.47 -3.46
CA PRO A 275 -4.58 -2.27 -4.25
C PRO A 275 -4.91 -2.34 -5.75
N SER A 276 -4.45 -1.35 -6.51
CA SER A 276 -4.51 -1.33 -7.96
C SER A 276 -3.51 -2.34 -8.54
N LEU A 277 -3.88 -3.02 -9.62
CA LEU A 277 -2.95 -3.83 -10.42
C LEU A 277 -2.45 -3.02 -11.61
N PHE A 278 -3.18 -3.02 -12.70
CA PHE A 278 -2.81 -2.35 -13.95
C PHE A 278 -3.77 -1.21 -14.32
N ASP A 279 -4.72 -0.89 -13.44
CA ASP A 279 -5.75 0.13 -13.70
C ASP A 279 -5.19 1.54 -14.01
N CYS A 280 -3.99 1.82 -13.55
CA CYS A 280 -3.28 3.09 -13.83
C CYS A 280 -1.90 2.85 -14.44
N GLY A 281 -1.79 1.81 -15.27
CA GLY A 281 -0.52 1.36 -15.82
C GLY A 281 0.39 0.69 -14.77
N VAL A 282 1.58 0.31 -15.19
CA VAL A 282 2.55 -0.38 -14.30
C VAL A 282 3.01 0.55 -13.17
N GLY A 283 3.05 1.87 -13.41
CA GLY A 283 3.40 2.89 -12.40
C GLY A 283 2.41 2.97 -11.24
N GLY A 284 1.17 2.54 -11.45
CA GLY A 284 0.12 2.49 -10.42
C GLY A 284 0.05 1.21 -9.62
N LEU A 285 0.89 0.22 -9.92
CA LEU A 285 0.87 -1.09 -9.26
C LEU A 285 0.95 -0.97 -7.72
N PHE A 286 0.04 -1.65 -7.02
CA PHE A 286 -0.13 -1.62 -5.57
C PHE A 286 -0.46 -0.24 -4.95
N THR A 287 -0.82 0.75 -5.74
CA THR A 287 -1.35 2.01 -5.19
C THR A 287 -2.81 1.85 -4.79
N PRO A 288 -3.33 2.58 -3.77
CA PRO A 288 -4.72 2.45 -3.35
C PRO A 288 -5.69 3.02 -4.38
N LYS A 289 -6.73 2.27 -4.67
CA LYS A 289 -7.94 2.72 -5.38
C LYS A 289 -9.17 2.45 -4.53
N ALA A 290 -10.19 3.27 -4.64
CA ALA A 290 -11.49 2.99 -4.06
C ALA A 290 -12.30 2.07 -4.98
N LEU A 291 -12.73 0.93 -4.47
CA LEU A 291 -13.61 -0.02 -5.17
C LEU A 291 -15.01 0.10 -4.58
N LEU A 292 -15.77 1.06 -5.10
CA LEU A 292 -17.02 1.51 -4.48
C LEU A 292 -18.15 0.48 -4.61
N ARG A 293 -18.10 -0.39 -5.60
CA ARG A 293 -19.03 -1.53 -5.68
C ARG A 293 -18.84 -2.49 -4.51
N TYR A 294 -17.62 -2.64 -4.01
CA TYR A 294 -17.31 -3.53 -2.91
C TYR A 294 -17.73 -2.94 -1.56
N ALA A 295 -17.37 -1.67 -1.32
CA ALA A 295 -17.75 -0.95 -0.11
C ALA A 295 -17.71 0.56 -0.34
N ALA A 296 -18.54 1.32 0.37
CA ALA A 296 -18.59 2.77 0.30
C ALA A 296 -17.52 3.43 1.19
N CYS A 297 -17.15 4.66 0.87
CA CYS A 297 -16.28 5.48 1.71
C CYS A 297 -17.09 6.11 2.84
N GLU A 298 -16.80 5.72 4.09
CA GLU A 298 -17.48 6.23 5.28
C GLU A 298 -17.22 7.72 5.49
N GLN A 299 -18.27 8.51 5.75
CA GLN A 299 -18.20 9.96 5.85
C GLN A 299 -17.49 10.42 7.14
N THR A 300 -17.67 9.69 8.22
CA THR A 300 -17.12 9.98 9.55
C THR A 300 -15.70 9.42 9.75
N CYS A 301 -15.01 9.03 8.67
CA CYS A 301 -13.69 8.43 8.72
C CYS A 301 -12.69 9.16 7.82
N ASN A 302 -11.51 9.50 8.34
CA ASN A 302 -10.38 10.10 7.62
C ASN A 302 -9.05 9.34 7.83
N LEU A 303 -9.12 8.09 8.31
CA LEU A 303 -7.95 7.29 8.71
C LEU A 303 -6.93 7.10 7.58
N CYS A 304 -7.35 7.01 6.31
CA CYS A 304 -6.45 6.82 5.19
C CYS A 304 -5.42 7.97 5.04
N GLY A 305 -5.83 9.22 5.32
CA GLY A 305 -4.92 10.37 5.37
C GLY A 305 -4.03 10.37 6.60
N GLN A 306 -4.59 10.05 7.79
CA GLN A 306 -3.83 10.02 9.05
C GLN A 306 -2.66 9.03 9.01
N VAL A 307 -2.82 7.86 8.38
CA VAL A 307 -1.78 6.83 8.34
C VAL A 307 -0.83 6.94 7.14
N CYS A 308 -1.03 7.91 6.26
CA CYS A 308 -0.19 8.06 5.07
C CYS A 308 1.16 8.72 5.41
N PRO A 309 2.29 7.99 5.39
CA PRO A 309 3.57 8.53 5.86
C PRO A 309 4.16 9.59 4.93
N THR A 310 3.77 9.61 3.66
CA THR A 310 4.28 10.53 2.63
C THR A 310 3.29 11.62 2.27
N GLN A 311 2.12 11.63 2.91
CA GLN A 311 1.01 12.54 2.58
C GLN A 311 0.57 12.50 1.10
N ALA A 312 0.82 11.38 0.41
CA ALA A 312 0.20 11.12 -0.89
C ALA A 312 -1.34 11.16 -0.79
N ILE A 313 -1.87 10.80 0.38
CA ILE A 313 -3.23 11.11 0.82
C ILE A 313 -3.06 12.11 1.96
N ARG A 314 -3.56 13.33 1.77
CA ARG A 314 -3.47 14.40 2.76
C ARG A 314 -4.26 14.03 4.01
N ASN A 315 -3.71 14.39 5.17
CA ASN A 315 -4.43 14.29 6.44
C ASN A 315 -5.41 15.47 6.53
N LEU A 316 -6.68 15.21 6.26
CA LEU A 316 -7.76 16.19 6.30
C LEU A 316 -8.58 16.00 7.56
N ASP A 317 -9.10 17.08 8.12
CA ASP A 317 -10.15 17.03 9.14
C ASP A 317 -11.41 16.41 8.54
N LEU A 318 -12.30 15.88 9.37
CA LEU A 318 -13.53 15.24 8.93
C LEU A 318 -14.41 16.19 8.10
N GLU A 319 -14.51 17.45 8.54
CA GLU A 319 -15.27 18.47 7.81
C GLU A 319 -14.68 18.75 6.44
N GLU A 320 -13.35 18.95 6.34
CA GLU A 320 -12.68 19.20 5.07
C GLU A 320 -12.72 17.96 4.15
N LYS A 321 -12.65 16.75 4.73
CA LYS A 321 -12.73 15.49 3.97
C LYS A 321 -14.05 15.34 3.20
N LYS A 322 -15.16 15.82 3.72
CA LYS A 322 -16.47 15.78 3.05
C LYS A 322 -16.42 16.48 1.68
N TYR A 323 -15.69 17.58 1.61
CA TYR A 323 -15.52 18.37 0.38
C TYR A 323 -14.44 17.85 -0.56
N ALA A 324 -13.66 16.85 -0.14
CA ALA A 324 -12.67 16.19 -1.01
C ALA A 324 -13.37 15.21 -1.97
N LYS A 325 -14.06 15.78 -2.97
CA LYS A 325 -14.85 15.06 -3.97
C LYS A 325 -13.99 14.04 -4.71
N MET A 326 -14.38 12.76 -4.62
CA MET A 326 -13.69 11.63 -5.29
C MET A 326 -14.16 11.42 -6.73
N GLY A 327 -15.37 11.88 -7.06
CA GLY A 327 -15.99 11.74 -8.35
C GLY A 327 -17.49 12.04 -8.30
N THR A 328 -18.19 11.68 -9.35
CA THR A 328 -19.64 11.86 -9.46
C THR A 328 -20.31 10.53 -9.83
N ALA A 329 -21.42 10.20 -9.20
CA ALA A 329 -22.21 9.03 -9.54
C ALA A 329 -22.94 9.24 -10.88
N VAL A 330 -22.90 8.24 -11.75
CA VAL A 330 -23.55 8.23 -13.07
C VAL A 330 -24.49 7.05 -13.16
N ILE A 331 -25.72 7.28 -13.60
CA ILE A 331 -26.72 6.23 -13.77
C ILE A 331 -26.59 5.62 -15.17
N LEU A 332 -26.32 4.34 -15.24
CA LEU A 332 -26.33 3.54 -16.46
C LEU A 332 -27.78 3.14 -16.75
N LYS A 333 -28.46 3.94 -17.58
CA LYS A 333 -29.89 3.79 -17.85
C LYS A 333 -30.27 2.40 -18.33
N GLU A 334 -29.40 1.78 -19.13
CA GLU A 334 -29.54 0.44 -19.72
C GLU A 334 -29.52 -0.70 -18.68
N LYS A 335 -29.13 -0.42 -17.44
CA LYS A 335 -29.08 -1.39 -16.35
C LYS A 335 -29.99 -1.04 -15.19
N CYS A 336 -30.46 0.22 -15.12
CA CYS A 336 -31.27 0.69 -14.01
C CYS A 336 -32.68 0.14 -14.09
N LEU A 337 -33.14 -0.53 -13.04
CA LEU A 337 -34.49 -1.15 -12.97
C LEU A 337 -35.60 -0.15 -13.27
N VAL A 338 -35.43 1.11 -12.87
CA VAL A 338 -36.41 2.18 -13.10
C VAL A 338 -36.39 2.68 -14.55
N TRP A 339 -35.18 2.76 -15.14
CA TRP A 339 -35.01 3.28 -16.49
C TRP A 339 -35.35 2.25 -17.58
N GLU A 340 -34.97 0.98 -17.36
CA GLU A 340 -35.13 -0.06 -18.36
C GLU A 340 -36.43 -0.87 -18.19
N GLN A 341 -36.84 -1.13 -16.95
CA GLN A 341 -37.96 -2.06 -16.65
C GLN A 341 -39.16 -1.35 -16.03
N ASP A 342 -39.13 -0.04 -15.86
CA ASP A 342 -40.14 0.78 -15.17
C ASP A 342 -40.53 0.27 -13.77
N LYS A 343 -39.61 -0.48 -13.14
CA LYS A 343 -39.80 -1.01 -11.78
C LYS A 343 -39.46 0.04 -10.73
N ALA A 344 -40.34 0.20 -9.73
CA ALA A 344 -40.06 1.11 -8.61
C ALA A 344 -38.82 0.68 -7.84
N CYS A 345 -37.87 1.61 -7.69
CA CYS A 345 -36.65 1.43 -6.89
C CYS A 345 -36.17 2.79 -6.38
N LEU A 346 -35.91 2.91 -5.07
CA LEU A 346 -35.48 4.13 -4.39
C LEU A 346 -34.13 3.98 -3.67
N ILE A 347 -33.51 2.79 -3.72
CA ILE A 347 -32.35 2.44 -2.89
C ILE A 347 -31.19 3.43 -3.01
N CYS A 348 -30.90 3.92 -4.21
CA CYS A 348 -29.78 4.85 -4.41
C CYS A 348 -30.02 6.21 -3.74
N ASP A 349 -31.26 6.66 -3.62
CA ASP A 349 -31.67 7.88 -2.92
C ASP A 349 -31.61 7.66 -1.39
N GLU A 350 -32.28 6.63 -0.90
CA GLU A 350 -32.30 6.27 0.53
C GLU A 350 -30.90 6.08 1.13
N GLN A 351 -29.93 5.69 0.30
CA GLN A 351 -28.54 5.47 0.75
C GLN A 351 -27.62 6.69 0.54
N CYS A 352 -28.12 7.78 -0.04
CA CYS A 352 -27.32 8.94 -0.35
C CYS A 352 -27.24 9.89 0.86
N PRO A 353 -26.07 10.03 1.54
CA PRO A 353 -25.96 10.88 2.72
C PRO A 353 -26.03 12.38 2.42
N TYR A 354 -26.05 12.78 1.14
CA TYR A 354 -26.03 14.17 0.72
C TYR A 354 -27.25 14.58 -0.12
N ASN A 355 -28.28 13.74 -0.17
CA ASN A 355 -29.48 14.00 -0.98
C ASN A 355 -29.14 14.42 -2.43
N ALA A 356 -28.10 13.79 -3.00
CA ALA A 356 -27.64 14.08 -4.36
C ALA A 356 -28.45 13.37 -5.44
N ILE A 357 -29.45 12.57 -5.08
CA ILE A 357 -30.29 11.83 -6.03
C ILE A 357 -31.72 12.38 -5.94
N VAL A 358 -32.24 12.79 -7.07
CA VAL A 358 -33.59 13.35 -7.18
C VAL A 358 -34.41 12.58 -8.20
N PHE A 359 -35.69 12.46 -7.97
CA PHE A 359 -36.62 11.81 -8.90
C PHE A 359 -37.40 12.83 -9.70
N LYS A 360 -37.38 12.71 -11.02
CA LYS A 360 -38.16 13.53 -11.94
C LYS A 360 -39.13 12.65 -12.72
N MET A 361 -40.31 13.19 -13.02
CA MET A 361 -41.27 12.50 -13.89
C MET A 361 -40.78 12.55 -15.34
N VAL A 362 -40.59 11.37 -15.94
CA VAL A 362 -40.23 11.19 -17.35
C VAL A 362 -41.10 10.07 -17.87
N ASP A 363 -41.89 10.33 -18.92
CA ASP A 363 -42.81 9.38 -19.54
C ASP A 363 -43.80 8.72 -18.55
N GLY A 364 -44.25 9.52 -17.56
CA GLY A 364 -45.21 9.02 -16.54
C GLY A 364 -44.58 8.19 -15.42
N VAL A 365 -43.26 7.95 -15.43
CA VAL A 365 -42.50 7.20 -14.42
C VAL A 365 -41.56 8.11 -13.66
N ARG A 366 -41.44 7.94 -12.34
CA ARG A 366 -40.49 8.67 -11.50
C ARG A 366 -39.09 8.07 -11.66
N ARG A 367 -38.22 8.74 -12.41
CA ARG A 367 -36.87 8.28 -12.74
C ARG A 367 -35.78 9.02 -11.94
N PRO A 368 -34.75 8.32 -11.44
CA PRO A 368 -33.66 8.94 -10.67
C PRO A 368 -32.71 9.72 -11.56
N PHE A 369 -32.22 10.86 -11.02
CA PHE A 369 -31.17 11.70 -11.58
C PHE A 369 -30.20 12.08 -10.49
N VAL A 370 -28.90 12.21 -10.84
CA VAL A 370 -27.84 12.63 -9.91
C VAL A 370 -27.60 14.12 -10.06
N LEU A 371 -27.58 14.84 -8.94
CA LEU A 371 -27.15 16.25 -8.85
C LEU A 371 -25.64 16.28 -8.62
N GLU A 372 -24.88 16.70 -9.63
CA GLU A 372 -23.41 16.70 -9.58
C GLU A 372 -22.85 17.63 -8.50
N ASN A 373 -23.54 18.75 -8.25
CA ASN A 373 -23.20 19.73 -7.25
C ASN A 373 -23.48 19.30 -5.80
N LYS A 374 -24.18 18.19 -5.58
CA LYS A 374 -24.43 17.57 -4.27
C LYS A 374 -23.69 16.24 -4.09
N CYS A 375 -23.07 15.70 -5.13
CA CYS A 375 -22.42 14.39 -5.09
C CYS A 375 -20.93 14.53 -4.80
N ASN A 376 -20.44 13.91 -3.71
CA ASN A 376 -19.00 13.85 -3.40
C ASN A 376 -18.31 12.55 -3.86
N GLY A 377 -19.09 11.58 -4.42
CA GLY A 377 -18.54 10.32 -4.93
C GLY A 377 -18.26 9.27 -3.85
N CYS A 378 -18.94 9.28 -2.73
CA CYS A 378 -18.73 8.33 -1.61
C CYS A 378 -19.04 6.87 -1.95
N GLY A 379 -19.93 6.61 -2.93
CA GLY A 379 -20.22 5.27 -3.43
C GLY A 379 -21.27 4.47 -2.67
N PHE A 380 -21.99 5.04 -1.70
CA PHE A 380 -23.10 4.33 -1.03
C PHE A 380 -24.16 3.86 -2.01
N CYS A 381 -24.54 4.71 -2.96
CA CYS A 381 -25.49 4.36 -4.01
C CYS A 381 -25.00 3.22 -4.91
N GLU A 382 -23.71 3.18 -5.26
CA GLU A 382 -23.12 2.10 -6.07
C GLU A 382 -23.05 0.78 -5.29
N ASN A 383 -22.59 0.84 -4.03
CA ASN A 383 -22.46 -0.33 -3.17
C ASN A 383 -23.78 -1.03 -2.93
N LYS A 384 -24.86 -0.26 -2.65
CA LYS A 384 -26.16 -0.78 -2.30
C LYS A 384 -27.08 -1.04 -3.50
N CYS A 385 -26.66 -0.72 -4.72
CA CYS A 385 -27.43 -0.99 -5.92
C CYS A 385 -27.75 -2.49 -6.06
N PRO A 386 -29.05 -2.89 -6.15
CA PRO A 386 -29.47 -4.30 -6.13
C PRO A 386 -29.25 -5.02 -7.45
N VAL A 387 -28.80 -4.32 -8.50
CA VAL A 387 -28.59 -4.91 -9.82
C VAL A 387 -27.45 -5.90 -9.80
N GLU A 388 -27.69 -7.14 -10.21
CA GLU A 388 -26.72 -8.21 -10.27
C GLU A 388 -25.71 -8.00 -11.41
N GLY A 389 -24.50 -8.52 -11.25
CA GLY A 389 -23.42 -8.46 -12.25
C GLY A 389 -22.75 -7.10 -12.42
N GLY A 390 -23.26 -6.03 -11.85
CA GLY A 390 -22.70 -4.68 -11.86
C GLY A 390 -23.73 -3.63 -11.53
N ALA A 391 -23.37 -2.63 -10.71
CA ALA A 391 -24.29 -1.57 -10.33
C ALA A 391 -24.81 -0.78 -11.54
N ALA A 392 -26.07 -0.39 -11.48
CA ALA A 392 -26.66 0.52 -12.46
C ALA A 392 -26.33 1.99 -12.20
N ILE A 393 -25.76 2.30 -11.04
CA ILE A 393 -25.22 3.60 -10.68
C ILE A 393 -23.76 3.41 -10.29
N VAL A 394 -22.83 4.09 -10.96
CA VAL A 394 -21.39 3.90 -10.82
C VAL A 394 -20.74 5.26 -10.60
N VAL A 395 -19.83 5.36 -9.67
CA VAL A 395 -19.03 6.59 -9.47
C VAL A 395 -17.92 6.64 -10.50
N MET A 396 -17.86 7.73 -11.21
CA MET A 396 -16.80 8.05 -12.18
C MET A 396 -15.97 9.24 -11.67
N PRO A 397 -14.68 9.38 -12.09
CA PRO A 397 -13.82 10.48 -11.66
C PRO A 397 -14.17 11.83 -12.29
N LEU A 398 -15.48 12.09 -12.45
CA LEU A 398 -16.02 13.32 -12.99
C LEU A 398 -16.07 14.39 -11.89
N GLY A 399 -15.47 15.56 -12.15
CA GLY A 399 -15.42 16.65 -11.17
C GLY A 399 -14.63 16.30 -9.90
N GLU A 400 -13.74 15.29 -9.95
CA GLU A 400 -12.88 14.96 -8.82
C GLU A 400 -11.99 16.14 -8.41
N MET A 401 -11.81 16.31 -7.11
CA MET A 401 -10.93 17.35 -6.55
C MET A 401 -9.68 16.70 -5.97
N ARG A 402 -8.51 17.07 -6.50
CA ARG A 402 -7.20 16.61 -6.01
C ARG A 402 -6.27 17.79 -5.83
N LEU A 403 -6.11 18.21 -4.60
CA LEU A 403 -5.31 19.38 -4.24
C LEU A 403 -4.00 18.90 -3.59
N ALA A 404 -2.86 19.38 -4.11
CA ALA A 404 -1.57 19.20 -3.44
C ALA A 404 -1.51 20.03 -2.16
N GLU A 405 -2.04 21.26 -2.22
CA GLU A 405 -2.09 22.24 -1.12
C GLU A 405 -3.42 23.01 -1.16
N GLY A 406 -3.72 23.75 -0.12
CA GLY A 406 -4.94 24.56 -0.02
C GLY A 406 -6.12 23.81 0.61
N SER A 407 -7.26 24.50 0.73
CA SER A 407 -8.48 23.99 1.36
C SER A 407 -9.44 23.38 0.34
N TYR A 408 -9.94 22.20 0.63
CA TYR A 408 -11.00 21.56 -0.15
C TYR A 408 -12.34 22.27 0.00
N HIS A 409 -12.59 22.92 1.15
CA HIS A 409 -13.78 23.72 1.34
C HIS A 409 -13.82 24.92 0.38
N ALA A 410 -12.69 25.64 0.25
CA ALA A 410 -12.61 26.76 -0.69
C ALA A 410 -12.74 26.30 -2.16
N ALA A 411 -12.15 25.16 -2.52
CA ALA A 411 -12.28 24.59 -3.86
C ALA A 411 -13.73 24.12 -4.14
N ALA A 412 -14.40 23.56 -3.14
CA ALA A 412 -15.79 23.17 -3.24
C ALA A 412 -16.72 24.37 -3.48
N GLN A 413 -16.51 25.47 -2.77
CA GLN A 413 -17.25 26.70 -3.01
C GLN A 413 -17.05 27.23 -4.44
N ALA A 414 -15.80 27.21 -4.93
CA ALA A 414 -15.49 27.64 -6.29
C ALA A 414 -16.12 26.74 -7.38
N SER A 415 -16.40 25.49 -7.07
CA SER A 415 -17.05 24.50 -7.97
C SER A 415 -18.55 24.34 -7.70
N GLU A 416 -19.14 25.23 -6.89
CA GLU A 416 -20.55 25.19 -6.51
C GLU A 416 -21.01 23.87 -5.86
N LEU A 417 -20.08 23.13 -5.23
CA LEU A 417 -20.40 21.89 -4.52
C LEU A 417 -21.07 22.24 -3.18
N THR A 418 -22.34 21.93 -3.07
CA THR A 418 -23.17 22.15 -1.86
C THR A 418 -23.54 20.80 -1.27
N LEU A 419 -22.89 20.43 -0.16
CA LEU A 419 -23.20 19.17 0.55
C LEU A 419 -24.20 19.51 1.66
N GLU A 420 -25.42 19.07 1.50
CA GLU A 420 -26.44 19.11 2.55
C GLU A 420 -26.43 17.75 3.23
N GLU A 421 -26.12 17.71 4.52
CA GLU A 421 -26.30 16.49 5.32
C GLU A 421 -27.80 16.29 5.55
N GLU A 422 -28.23 15.02 5.57
CA GLU A 422 -29.57 14.68 5.95
C GLU A 422 -29.81 15.18 7.38
N LYS A 423 -30.84 16.02 7.59
CA LYS A 423 -31.22 16.44 8.94
C LYS A 423 -31.54 15.17 9.73
N GLY A 424 -30.86 14.97 10.84
CA GLY A 424 -31.13 13.86 11.74
C GLY A 424 -32.60 13.87 12.15
N TYR A 425 -33.18 12.71 12.44
CA TYR A 425 -34.55 12.57 12.93
C TYR A 425 -34.82 13.50 14.14
N ASP A 426 -33.79 13.80 14.92
CA ASP A 426 -33.85 14.70 16.07
C ASP A 426 -34.03 16.17 15.69
N ASP A 427 -33.54 16.62 14.53
CA ASP A 427 -33.77 17.97 14.02
C ASP A 427 -35.21 18.18 13.57
N PHE A 428 -35.87 17.11 13.09
CA PHE A 428 -37.28 17.14 12.70
C PHE A 428 -38.21 17.33 13.92
N ILE A 429 -37.78 16.86 15.10
CA ILE A 429 -38.55 17.01 16.35
C ILE A 429 -38.41 18.42 16.93
N LEU A 430 -37.30 19.11 16.69
CA LEU A 430 -37.04 20.46 17.22
C LEU A 430 -37.65 21.58 16.35
N GLU A 431 -37.92 21.37 15.07
CA GLU A 431 -38.65 22.31 14.20
C GLU A 431 -40.18 22.09 14.26
N GLY A 432 -40.68 21.51 15.33
CA GLY A 432 -42.04 21.08 15.60
C GLY A 432 -43.13 22.04 15.12
N GLU A 433 -43.68 21.80 13.94
CA GLU A 433 -45.12 21.92 13.70
C GLU A 433 -45.70 20.51 13.74
N GLY A 434 -45.96 20.07 14.96
CA GLY A 434 -46.80 18.89 15.17
C GLY A 434 -48.16 19.11 14.47
N PRO A 435 -48.81 18.07 13.90
CA PRO A 435 -50.13 18.22 13.34
C PRO A 435 -51.04 18.77 14.44
N GLY A 436 -51.61 19.92 14.18
CA GLY A 436 -52.57 20.55 15.08
C GLY A 436 -53.70 19.61 15.48
N PRO A 437 -54.34 19.78 16.61
CA PRO A 437 -55.33 18.83 17.12
C PRO A 437 -56.43 18.64 16.11
N VAL A 438 -56.68 17.36 15.75
CA VAL A 438 -57.81 16.96 14.93
C VAL A 438 -59.09 17.46 15.64
N LYS A 439 -59.76 18.44 15.05
CA LYS A 439 -61.06 18.88 15.49
C LYS A 439 -62.03 17.71 15.32
N SER A 440 -62.50 17.16 16.42
CA SER A 440 -63.67 16.28 16.43
C SER A 440 -64.89 17.09 15.96
N THR A 441 -65.43 16.74 14.80
CA THR A 441 -66.77 17.19 14.41
C THR A 441 -67.72 16.20 15.01
N ASP A 442 -68.47 16.66 16.00
CA ASP A 442 -69.73 16.06 16.42
C ASP A 442 -70.77 16.22 15.33
#